data_396ea22a26e780c3d1ad0d7dfd034a24
#
_entry.id   396ea22a26e780c3d1ad0d7dfd034a24
#
_cell.length_a   1.000
_cell.length_b   1.000
_cell.length_c   1.000
_cell.angle_alpha   90.00
_cell.angle_beta   90.00
_cell.angle_gamma   90.00
#
_symmetry.space_group_name_H-M   'P 1'
#
loop_
_entity.id
_entity.type
_entity.pdbx_description
1 polymer ?
#
loop_
_entity_poly.entity_id
_entity_poly.type
_entity_poly.pdbx_seq_one_letter_code
_entity_poly.pdbx_strand_id
1 'polypeptide(L)'
;MKYKNILYSAMAGILLLASCAQTHENAEQVNHLPNMYPDYADVTIPVNIAPLNFEIRDKNLTNIETTLTIEGADANDAANTLTATSNSQNLKFDMDDWKAFLQKAVGKNIKVQIYSKSNEGEWTAFKPFTWQVVGDSLDAYLTYRLIEPDYEVWNKIQIKQRCIENWQEKILADHNLQENRCMNCHAFGNQDPNLCMVYIRGEGGGAILNRNGKLRKLNLKNANMISSSVYYGFSPSGKYVTFSTNIIIPAFHANADKRLEVYDSKSDVYVADLDNNRII
;
A
#
# COMPACT_ATOMS: atom_id res chain seq x y z
N MET A 1 37.65 -61.00 -29.92
CA MET A 1 36.70 -60.52 -28.91
C MET A 1 36.07 -59.21 -29.43
N LYS A 2 34.78 -59.25 -29.72
CA LYS A 2 34.03 -58.14 -30.34
C LYS A 2 33.35 -57.34 -29.21
N TYR A 3 33.66 -56.07 -29.10
CA TYR A 3 32.90 -55.15 -28.28
C TYR A 3 31.83 -54.45 -29.14
N LYS A 4 30.57 -54.68 -28.82
CA LYS A 4 29.42 -54.00 -29.37
C LYS A 4 29.26 -52.65 -28.68
N ASN A 5 29.36 -51.56 -29.41
CA ASN A 5 28.97 -50.25 -28.96
C ASN A 5 27.47 -50.11 -28.97
N ILE A 6 26.85 -49.94 -27.81
CA ILE A 6 25.43 -49.55 -27.71
C ILE A 6 25.39 -48.05 -27.57
N LEU A 7 24.95 -47.36 -28.62
CA LEU A 7 24.60 -45.95 -28.60
C LEU A 7 23.21 -45.81 -27.96
N TYR A 8 23.18 -45.24 -26.76
CA TYR A 8 21.94 -44.73 -26.17
C TYR A 8 21.69 -43.29 -26.68
N SER A 9 20.74 -43.15 -27.61
CA SER A 9 20.17 -41.85 -27.97
C SER A 9 19.30 -41.35 -26.80
N ALA A 10 19.81 -40.43 -26.04
CA ALA A 10 19.02 -39.66 -25.08
C ALA A 10 18.21 -38.63 -25.86
N MET A 11 16.95 -38.96 -26.14
CA MET A 11 15.96 -38.02 -26.69
C MET A 11 15.47 -37.14 -25.51
N ALA A 12 16.15 -36.01 -25.32
CA ALA A 12 15.68 -34.98 -24.38
C ALA A 12 14.42 -34.34 -24.99
N GLY A 13 13.27 -34.77 -24.48
CA GLY A 13 11.99 -34.12 -24.78
C GLY A 13 11.97 -32.74 -24.13
N ILE A 14 12.18 -31.69 -24.89
CA ILE A 14 11.86 -30.33 -24.52
C ILE A 14 10.34 -30.24 -24.41
N LEU A 15 9.80 -30.35 -23.23
CA LEU A 15 8.42 -29.94 -22.92
C LEU A 15 8.38 -28.41 -23.08
N LEU A 16 8.02 -27.95 -24.26
CA LEU A 16 7.53 -26.59 -24.47
C LEU A 16 6.21 -26.49 -23.66
N LEU A 17 6.26 -25.91 -22.49
CA LEU A 17 5.10 -25.40 -21.79
C LEU A 17 4.60 -24.20 -22.63
N ALA A 18 3.87 -24.49 -23.69
CA ALA A 18 3.03 -23.48 -24.32
C ALA A 18 1.98 -23.12 -23.28
N SER A 19 2.16 -21.96 -22.63
CA SER A 19 1.09 -21.27 -21.91
C SER A 19 0.02 -20.98 -22.97
N CYS A 20 -0.96 -21.88 -23.12
CA CYS A 20 -2.15 -21.60 -23.89
C CYS A 20 -2.89 -20.50 -23.14
N ALA A 21 -2.77 -19.25 -23.60
CA ALA A 21 -3.77 -18.25 -23.29
C ALA A 21 -5.12 -18.83 -23.74
N GLN A 22 -5.99 -19.08 -22.79
CA GLN A 22 -7.31 -19.64 -23.07
C GLN A 22 -8.09 -18.53 -23.81
N THR A 23 -8.42 -18.76 -25.11
CA THR A 23 -9.21 -17.79 -25.83
C THR A 23 -10.67 -17.91 -25.37
N HIS A 24 -11.21 -16.84 -24.82
CA HIS A 24 -12.60 -16.77 -24.35
C HIS A 24 -13.54 -16.28 -25.47
N GLU A 25 -13.40 -16.86 -26.69
CA GLU A 25 -14.18 -16.44 -27.88
C GLU A 25 -15.70 -16.55 -27.69
N ASN A 26 -16.13 -17.46 -26.82
CA ASN A 26 -17.54 -17.70 -26.52
C ASN A 26 -18.01 -17.04 -25.22
N ALA A 27 -17.20 -16.16 -24.58
CA ALA A 27 -17.62 -15.49 -23.37
C ALA A 27 -18.76 -14.49 -23.63
N GLU A 28 -19.76 -14.46 -22.76
CA GLU A 28 -20.80 -13.45 -22.80
C GLU A 28 -20.20 -12.06 -22.61
N GLN A 29 -20.41 -11.18 -23.59
CA GLN A 29 -19.91 -9.81 -23.53
C GLN A 29 -20.89 -8.94 -22.74
N VAL A 30 -20.44 -8.35 -21.62
CA VAL A 30 -21.22 -7.39 -20.84
C VAL A 30 -20.64 -5.98 -20.96
N ASN A 31 -21.50 -4.97 -20.98
CA ASN A 31 -21.07 -3.58 -21.15
C ASN A 31 -21.00 -2.83 -19.81
N HIS A 32 -20.49 -3.48 -18.77
CA HIS A 32 -20.20 -2.87 -17.49
C HIS A 32 -18.87 -3.40 -16.92
N LEU A 33 -18.29 -2.65 -16.00
CA LEU A 33 -17.10 -3.06 -15.26
C LEU A 33 -17.47 -4.14 -14.22
N PRO A 34 -16.53 -5.03 -13.84
CA PRO A 34 -16.72 -5.95 -12.73
C PRO A 34 -16.81 -5.16 -11.41
N ASN A 35 -17.44 -5.74 -10.39
CA ASN A 35 -17.43 -5.20 -9.04
C ASN A 35 -16.07 -5.46 -8.39
N MET A 36 -15.09 -4.65 -8.77
CA MET A 36 -13.66 -4.80 -8.40
C MET A 36 -13.33 -4.02 -7.14
N TYR A 37 -12.54 -4.62 -6.26
CA TYR A 37 -12.01 -3.95 -5.06
C TYR A 37 -10.51 -4.27 -4.84
N PRO A 38 -9.65 -3.26 -4.64
CA PRO A 38 -9.94 -1.82 -4.81
C PRO A 38 -10.39 -1.49 -6.23
N ASP A 39 -11.09 -0.37 -6.42
CA ASP A 39 -11.45 0.12 -7.75
C ASP A 39 -10.19 0.69 -8.44
N TYR A 40 -9.68 -0.06 -9.40
CA TYR A 40 -8.52 0.32 -10.21
C TYR A 40 -8.89 0.65 -11.66
N ALA A 41 -10.17 0.92 -11.96
CA ALA A 41 -10.56 1.27 -13.31
C ALA A 41 -9.94 2.63 -13.71
N ASP A 42 -9.38 2.69 -14.91
CA ASP A 42 -8.86 3.92 -15.56
C ASP A 42 -7.88 4.75 -14.70
N VAL A 43 -6.96 4.08 -13.98
CA VAL A 43 -5.97 4.72 -13.11
C VAL A 43 -4.64 4.95 -13.82
N THR A 44 -3.89 5.97 -13.34
CA THR A 44 -2.48 6.18 -13.68
C THR A 44 -1.60 5.54 -12.61
N ILE A 45 -0.61 4.77 -13.03
CA ILE A 45 0.27 4.02 -12.14
C ILE A 45 1.74 4.32 -12.40
N PRO A 46 2.56 4.47 -11.34
CA PRO A 46 4.01 4.63 -11.48
C PRO A 46 4.68 3.31 -11.85
N VAL A 47 5.82 3.42 -12.55
CA VAL A 47 6.57 2.23 -13.01
C VAL A 47 7.07 1.31 -11.90
N ASN A 48 7.24 1.83 -10.68
CA ASN A 48 7.76 1.07 -9.54
C ASN A 48 6.69 0.54 -8.57
N ILE A 49 5.41 0.61 -8.93
CA ILE A 49 4.34 0.07 -8.08
C ILE A 49 4.34 -1.47 -8.08
N ALA A 50 4.07 -2.06 -6.92
CA ALA A 50 3.79 -3.50 -6.80
C ALA A 50 2.51 -3.89 -7.55
N PRO A 51 2.29 -5.18 -7.85
CA PRO A 51 1.12 -5.63 -8.59
C PRO A 51 -0.18 -5.08 -8.04
N LEU A 52 -1.03 -4.55 -8.93
CA LEU A 52 -2.38 -4.14 -8.59
C LEU A 52 -3.28 -5.36 -8.43
N ASN A 53 -3.07 -6.09 -7.35
CA ASN A 53 -3.90 -7.23 -6.99
C ASN A 53 -5.29 -6.75 -6.56
N PHE A 54 -6.33 -7.46 -6.95
CA PHE A 54 -7.71 -7.07 -6.67
C PHE A 54 -8.61 -8.27 -6.40
N GLU A 55 -9.78 -7.99 -5.89
CA GLU A 55 -10.87 -8.91 -5.63
C GLU A 55 -12.05 -8.56 -6.54
N ILE A 56 -12.72 -9.54 -7.12
CA ILE A 56 -14.01 -9.37 -7.79
C ILE A 56 -15.11 -9.82 -6.84
N ARG A 57 -15.97 -8.88 -6.44
CA ARG A 57 -17.02 -9.10 -5.44
C ARG A 57 -18.37 -9.55 -6.02
N ASP A 58 -18.36 -10.02 -7.25
CA ASP A 58 -19.56 -10.63 -7.86
C ASP A 58 -19.82 -11.99 -7.25
N LYS A 59 -21.12 -12.34 -7.18
CA LYS A 59 -21.55 -13.59 -6.53
C LYS A 59 -21.25 -14.80 -7.40
N ASN A 60 -20.99 -15.94 -6.77
CA ASN A 60 -20.89 -17.27 -7.40
C ASN A 60 -19.73 -17.42 -8.42
N LEU A 61 -18.68 -16.61 -8.30
CA LEU A 61 -17.50 -16.76 -9.16
C LEU A 61 -16.65 -17.95 -8.74
N THR A 62 -16.19 -18.71 -9.72
CA THR A 62 -15.26 -19.85 -9.53
C THR A 62 -13.88 -19.56 -10.07
N ASN A 63 -13.80 -18.79 -11.15
CA ASN A 63 -12.55 -18.46 -11.80
C ASN A 63 -12.55 -17.01 -12.27
N ILE A 64 -11.38 -16.41 -12.23
CA ILE A 64 -11.10 -15.10 -12.79
C ILE A 64 -9.85 -15.22 -13.66
N GLU A 65 -9.89 -14.60 -14.83
CA GLU A 65 -8.72 -14.39 -15.67
C GLU A 65 -8.63 -12.92 -16.03
N THR A 66 -7.42 -12.37 -15.98
CA THR A 66 -7.16 -11.00 -16.38
C THR A 66 -6.00 -10.97 -17.34
N THR A 67 -6.22 -10.38 -18.50
CA THR A 67 -5.20 -10.16 -19.52
C THR A 67 -4.90 -8.67 -19.62
N LEU A 68 -3.63 -8.33 -19.45
CA LEU A 68 -3.06 -7.01 -19.64
C LEU A 68 -2.37 -6.99 -21.01
N THR A 69 -2.63 -5.96 -21.81
CA THR A 69 -2.01 -5.80 -23.13
C THR A 69 -1.52 -4.37 -23.30
N ILE A 70 -0.25 -4.19 -23.69
CA ILE A 70 0.30 -2.87 -23.96
C ILE A 70 -0.30 -2.33 -25.25
N GLU A 71 -1.02 -1.22 -25.21
CA GLU A 71 -1.66 -0.62 -26.38
C GLU A 71 -0.61 -0.12 -27.39
N GLY A 72 -0.90 -0.38 -28.67
CA GLY A 72 -0.02 0.00 -29.79
C GLY A 72 1.22 -0.89 -29.96
N ALA A 73 1.39 -1.92 -29.13
CA ALA A 73 2.43 -2.94 -29.30
C ALA A 73 1.89 -4.17 -30.08
N ASP A 74 2.79 -4.98 -30.62
CA ASP A 74 2.38 -6.24 -31.28
C ASP A 74 1.80 -7.20 -30.23
N ALA A 75 0.51 -7.50 -30.33
CA ALA A 75 -0.19 -8.39 -29.41
C ALA A 75 0.24 -9.87 -29.56
N ASN A 76 0.89 -10.24 -30.68
CA ASN A 76 1.44 -11.59 -30.88
C ASN A 76 2.79 -11.78 -30.17
N ASP A 77 3.47 -10.69 -29.78
CA ASP A 77 4.64 -10.78 -28.90
C ASP A 77 4.17 -10.99 -27.46
N ALA A 78 4.35 -12.21 -26.96
CA ALA A 78 4.00 -12.60 -25.59
C ALA A 78 4.59 -11.65 -24.52
N ALA A 79 5.66 -10.95 -24.85
CA ALA A 79 6.29 -9.99 -23.95
C ALA A 79 5.47 -8.68 -23.78
N ASN A 80 4.47 -8.45 -24.62
CA ASN A 80 3.57 -7.28 -24.56
C ASN A 80 2.23 -7.61 -23.89
N THR A 81 2.10 -8.82 -23.37
CA THR A 81 0.92 -9.29 -22.63
C THR A 81 1.32 -9.88 -21.28
N LEU A 82 0.46 -9.74 -20.28
CA LEU A 82 0.59 -10.40 -18.99
C LEU A 82 -0.77 -10.95 -18.60
N THR A 83 -0.87 -12.25 -18.36
CA THR A 83 -2.10 -12.90 -17.95
C THR A 83 -1.97 -13.48 -16.56
N ALA A 84 -2.98 -13.26 -15.73
CA ALA A 84 -3.10 -13.86 -14.42
C ALA A 84 -4.45 -14.56 -14.28
N THR A 85 -4.46 -15.71 -13.63
CA THR A 85 -5.65 -16.51 -13.39
C THR A 85 -5.82 -16.81 -11.90
N SER A 86 -7.05 -16.96 -11.46
CA SER A 86 -7.39 -17.36 -10.09
C SER A 86 -8.63 -18.24 -10.09
N ASN A 87 -8.64 -19.24 -9.23
CA ASN A 87 -9.82 -20.04 -8.94
C ASN A 87 -10.55 -19.56 -7.67
N SER A 88 -10.41 -18.30 -7.34
CA SER A 88 -11.08 -17.60 -6.25
C SER A 88 -11.43 -16.18 -6.70
N GLN A 89 -12.10 -15.42 -5.83
CA GLN A 89 -12.41 -14.00 -6.07
C GLN A 89 -11.18 -13.06 -6.06
N ASN A 90 -10.03 -13.54 -5.56
CA ASN A 90 -8.80 -12.75 -5.45
C ASN A 90 -7.85 -13.04 -6.60
N LEU A 91 -7.55 -12.04 -7.41
CA LEU A 91 -6.55 -12.12 -8.46
C LEU A 91 -5.22 -11.55 -7.99
N LYS A 92 -4.13 -12.24 -8.32
CA LYS A 92 -2.77 -11.79 -8.04
C LYS A 92 -1.89 -12.01 -9.27
N PHE A 93 -1.10 -10.99 -9.58
CA PHE A 93 -0.05 -11.09 -10.59
C PHE A 93 1.25 -11.56 -9.94
N ASP A 94 2.05 -12.32 -10.68
CA ASP A 94 3.42 -12.62 -10.26
C ASP A 94 4.25 -11.33 -10.19
N MET A 95 5.11 -11.21 -9.18
CA MET A 95 5.86 -9.99 -8.91
C MET A 95 6.91 -9.67 -9.98
N ASP A 96 7.63 -10.69 -10.42
CA ASP A 96 8.73 -10.51 -11.37
C ASP A 96 8.19 -10.28 -12.78
N ASP A 97 7.17 -11.02 -13.17
CA ASP A 97 6.46 -10.83 -14.45
C ASP A 97 5.80 -9.44 -14.52
N TRP A 98 5.17 -9.01 -13.42
CA TRP A 98 4.60 -7.67 -13.31
C TRP A 98 5.63 -6.57 -13.51
N LYS A 99 6.76 -6.63 -12.81
CA LYS A 99 7.83 -5.63 -12.94
C LYS A 99 8.40 -5.58 -14.34
N ALA A 100 8.67 -6.75 -14.92
CA ALA A 100 9.17 -6.85 -16.29
C ALA A 100 8.19 -6.26 -17.31
N PHE A 101 6.89 -6.52 -17.14
CA PHE A 101 5.82 -6.01 -17.98
C PHE A 101 5.67 -4.48 -17.85
N LEU A 102 5.66 -3.92 -16.62
CA LEU A 102 5.55 -2.48 -16.42
C LEU A 102 6.71 -1.71 -17.04
N GLN A 103 7.94 -2.21 -16.96
CA GLN A 103 9.10 -1.57 -17.59
C GLN A 103 8.91 -1.39 -19.11
N LYS A 104 8.25 -2.31 -19.79
CA LYS A 104 7.94 -2.20 -21.23
C LYS A 104 6.76 -1.26 -21.52
N ALA A 105 5.88 -1.09 -20.54
CA ALA A 105 4.68 -0.27 -20.66
C ALA A 105 4.91 1.20 -20.31
N VAL A 106 6.12 1.61 -19.90
CA VAL A 106 6.41 3.00 -19.53
C VAL A 106 6.04 3.97 -20.65
N GLY A 107 5.25 5.00 -20.30
CA GLY A 107 4.74 6.00 -21.23
C GLY A 107 3.61 5.52 -22.14
N LYS A 108 3.06 4.34 -21.90
CA LYS A 108 1.99 3.72 -22.68
C LYS A 108 0.77 3.42 -21.81
N ASN A 109 -0.30 3.09 -22.50
CA ASN A 109 -1.50 2.54 -21.88
C ASN A 109 -1.45 1.02 -21.87
N ILE A 110 -2.06 0.42 -20.86
CA ILE A 110 -2.31 -1.00 -20.74
C ILE A 110 -3.83 -1.20 -20.83
N LYS A 111 -4.29 -1.93 -21.83
CA LYS A 111 -5.67 -2.42 -21.85
C LYS A 111 -5.80 -3.56 -20.86
N VAL A 112 -6.78 -3.45 -19.96
CA VAL A 112 -7.13 -4.46 -18.96
C VAL A 112 -8.42 -5.15 -19.39
N GLN A 113 -8.35 -6.45 -19.66
CA GLN A 113 -9.51 -7.27 -19.96
C GLN A 113 -9.69 -8.30 -18.85
N ILE A 114 -10.85 -8.29 -18.21
CA ILE A 114 -11.21 -9.22 -17.15
C ILE A 114 -12.29 -10.17 -17.65
N TYR A 115 -12.09 -11.44 -17.35
CA TYR A 115 -13.06 -12.51 -17.56
C TYR A 115 -13.37 -13.16 -16.21
N SER A 116 -14.61 -13.55 -16.01
CA SER A 116 -15.00 -14.38 -14.87
C SER A 116 -15.83 -15.58 -15.30
N LYS A 117 -15.77 -16.64 -14.50
CA LYS A 117 -16.56 -17.85 -14.72
C LYS A 117 -17.43 -18.09 -13.49
N SER A 118 -18.71 -18.34 -13.72
CA SER A 118 -19.66 -18.69 -12.67
C SER A 118 -19.67 -20.19 -12.36
N ASN A 119 -20.35 -20.56 -11.29
CA ASN A 119 -20.64 -21.97 -10.95
C ASN A 119 -21.42 -22.72 -12.08
N GLU A 120 -22.15 -21.99 -12.91
CA GLU A 120 -22.91 -22.53 -14.02
C GLU A 120 -22.05 -22.82 -15.25
N GLY A 121 -20.77 -22.46 -15.17
CA GLY A 121 -19.75 -22.87 -16.13
C GLY A 121 -19.54 -21.96 -17.34
N GLU A 122 -20.24 -20.84 -17.41
CA GLU A 122 -20.11 -19.87 -18.50
C GLU A 122 -19.10 -18.78 -18.17
N TRP A 123 -18.37 -18.32 -19.20
CA TRP A 123 -17.45 -17.20 -19.08
C TRP A 123 -18.16 -15.89 -19.44
N THR A 124 -17.91 -14.86 -18.64
CA THR A 124 -18.34 -13.49 -18.88
C THR A 124 -17.12 -12.63 -19.16
N ALA A 125 -17.12 -11.86 -20.23
CA ALA A 125 -16.13 -10.86 -20.56
C ALA A 125 -16.63 -9.47 -20.17
N PHE A 126 -16.01 -8.82 -19.21
CA PHE A 126 -16.38 -7.48 -18.78
C PHE A 126 -15.91 -6.41 -19.75
N LYS A 127 -16.53 -5.23 -19.66
CA LYS A 127 -16.06 -4.04 -20.38
C LYS A 127 -14.59 -3.79 -20.04
N PRO A 128 -13.68 -3.70 -21.02
CA PRO A 128 -12.28 -3.39 -20.75
C PRO A 128 -12.12 -1.95 -20.29
N PHE A 129 -11.04 -1.70 -19.55
CA PHE A 129 -10.62 -0.38 -19.10
C PHE A 129 -9.09 -0.23 -19.27
N THR A 130 -8.54 0.92 -18.89
CA THR A 130 -7.15 1.27 -19.21
C THR A 130 -6.38 1.65 -17.96
N TRP A 131 -5.11 1.22 -17.86
CA TRP A 131 -4.11 1.78 -16.95
C TRP A 131 -3.08 2.56 -17.73
N GLN A 132 -2.77 3.77 -17.30
CA GLN A 132 -1.70 4.56 -17.87
C GLN A 132 -0.44 4.38 -17.02
N VAL A 133 0.68 3.93 -17.64
CA VAL A 133 1.96 3.77 -16.93
C VAL A 133 2.83 5.00 -17.14
N VAL A 134 3.21 5.66 -16.04
CA VAL A 134 4.13 6.80 -16.07
C VAL A 134 5.53 6.38 -15.63
N GLY A 135 6.55 7.06 -16.17
CA GLY A 135 7.95 6.80 -15.84
C GLY A 135 8.39 7.36 -14.48
N ASP A 136 7.53 8.18 -13.85
CA ASP A 136 7.78 8.70 -12.52
C ASP A 136 7.75 7.56 -11.48
N SER A 137 8.65 7.64 -10.50
CA SER A 137 8.70 6.71 -9.38
C SER A 137 8.21 7.38 -8.12
N LEU A 138 7.44 6.66 -7.32
CA LEU A 138 7.12 7.06 -5.95
C LEU A 138 8.25 6.63 -4.99
N ASP A 139 8.31 7.29 -3.83
CA ASP A 139 9.15 6.82 -2.72
C ASP A 139 8.78 5.37 -2.37
N ALA A 140 9.79 4.51 -2.18
CA ALA A 140 9.58 3.08 -1.99
C ALA A 140 8.76 2.73 -0.75
N TYR A 141 8.65 3.63 0.21
CA TYR A 141 7.98 3.37 1.49
C TYR A 141 6.92 4.39 1.84
N LEU A 142 5.77 3.89 2.26
CA LEU A 142 4.69 4.65 2.86
C LEU A 142 4.60 4.30 4.34
N THR A 143 4.67 5.31 5.20
CA THR A 143 4.41 5.14 6.65
C THR A 143 3.05 5.73 6.99
N TYR A 144 2.25 4.98 7.72
CA TYR A 144 0.89 5.36 8.08
C TYR A 144 0.52 4.86 9.46
N ARG A 145 -0.47 5.49 10.04
CA ARG A 145 -1.11 5.03 11.27
C ARG A 145 -2.30 4.14 10.92
N LEU A 146 -2.24 2.88 11.32
CA LEU A 146 -3.39 2.00 11.31
C LEU A 146 -4.18 2.19 12.60
N ILE A 147 -5.43 2.61 12.46
CA ILE A 147 -6.38 2.75 13.56
C ILE A 147 -7.71 2.13 13.13
N GLU A 148 -8.26 1.24 13.93
CA GLU A 148 -9.58 0.68 13.69
C GLU A 148 -10.67 1.75 13.94
N PRO A 149 -11.80 1.70 13.22
CA PRO A 149 -12.86 2.68 13.36
C PRO A 149 -13.69 2.44 14.64
N ASP A 150 -13.14 2.76 15.79
CA ASP A 150 -13.84 2.78 17.07
C ASP A 150 -13.07 3.69 18.05
N TYR A 151 -13.73 4.19 19.10
CA TYR A 151 -13.08 5.03 20.10
C TYR A 151 -12.34 4.23 21.20
N GLU A 152 -12.65 2.96 21.38
CA GLU A 152 -12.03 2.10 22.39
C GLU A 152 -10.77 1.37 21.92
N VAL A 153 -10.39 1.52 20.65
CA VAL A 153 -9.29 0.75 20.05
C VAL A 153 -7.93 1.46 20.04
N TRP A 154 -7.75 2.47 20.89
CA TRP A 154 -6.45 3.15 21.02
C TRP A 154 -5.30 2.18 21.35
N ASN A 155 -5.57 1.06 22.01
CA ASN A 155 -4.63 -0.02 22.31
C ASN A 155 -4.29 -0.92 21.11
N LYS A 156 -4.95 -0.71 19.96
CA LYS A 156 -4.66 -1.41 18.70
C LYS A 156 -4.00 -0.51 17.65
N ILE A 157 -3.72 0.76 17.99
CA ILE A 157 -3.05 1.69 17.08
C ILE A 157 -1.66 1.17 16.76
N GLN A 158 -1.33 1.14 15.49
CA GLN A 158 -0.02 0.78 14.98
C GLN A 158 0.49 1.85 14.02
N ILE A 159 1.79 2.16 14.08
CA ILE A 159 2.49 2.89 13.03
C ILE A 159 3.18 1.84 12.18
N LYS A 160 2.77 1.76 10.93
CA LYS A 160 3.25 0.77 9.96
C LYS A 160 3.99 1.43 8.82
N GLN A 161 4.94 0.71 8.27
CA GLN A 161 5.62 1.07 7.03
C GLN A 161 5.34 -0.01 6.00
N ARG A 162 4.87 0.40 4.83
CA ARG A 162 4.62 -0.47 3.68
C ARG A 162 5.56 -0.11 2.54
N CYS A 163 6.18 -1.12 1.95
CA CYS A 163 6.92 -0.96 0.70
C CYS A 163 5.92 -1.00 -0.45
N ILE A 164 5.86 0.06 -1.25
CA ILE A 164 4.95 0.14 -2.40
C ILE A 164 5.40 -0.70 -3.59
N GLU A 165 6.66 -1.15 -3.61
CA GLU A 165 7.24 -1.92 -4.71
C GLU A 165 7.03 -3.45 -4.57
N ASN A 166 6.60 -3.91 -3.38
CA ASN A 166 6.40 -5.34 -3.12
C ASN A 166 5.32 -5.64 -2.07
N TRP A 167 4.62 -4.62 -1.58
CA TRP A 167 3.58 -4.70 -0.54
C TRP A 167 4.03 -5.29 0.81
N GLN A 168 5.33 -5.48 1.03
CA GLN A 168 5.83 -5.88 2.34
C GLN A 168 5.52 -4.81 3.38
N GLU A 169 5.07 -5.25 4.53
CA GLU A 169 4.65 -4.37 5.62
C GLU A 169 5.38 -4.75 6.91
N LYS A 170 5.79 -3.75 7.67
CA LYS A 170 6.33 -3.94 9.01
C LYS A 170 5.71 -2.95 9.99
N ILE A 171 5.56 -3.36 11.24
CA ILE A 171 5.19 -2.50 12.34
C ILE A 171 6.45 -1.75 12.78
N LEU A 172 6.40 -0.41 12.77
CA LEU A 172 7.46 0.44 13.30
C LEU A 172 7.26 0.70 14.79
N ALA A 173 6.01 0.85 15.20
CA ALA A 173 5.64 1.12 16.58
C ALA A 173 4.21 0.65 16.84
N ASP A 174 3.96 0.13 18.02
CA ASP A 174 2.63 -0.25 18.49
C ASP A 174 2.45 0.12 19.98
N HIS A 175 1.26 -0.12 20.51
CA HIS A 175 0.92 0.19 21.89
C HIS A 175 1.79 -0.55 22.93
N ASN A 176 2.52 -1.61 22.52
CA ASN A 176 3.41 -2.38 23.41
C ASN A 176 4.79 -1.74 23.57
N LEU A 177 5.15 -0.72 22.77
CA LEU A 177 6.41 0.02 22.95
C LEU A 177 6.58 0.58 24.34
N GLN A 178 5.50 0.88 25.04
CA GLN A 178 5.48 1.29 26.43
C GLN A 178 4.17 0.86 27.09
N GLU A 179 4.13 -0.34 27.64
CA GLU A 179 3.07 -0.93 28.47
C GLU A 179 1.65 -0.38 28.24
N ASN A 180 1.02 -0.78 27.13
CA ASN A 180 -0.36 -0.41 26.78
C ASN A 180 -0.62 1.10 26.70
N ARG A 181 0.29 1.87 26.12
CA ARG A 181 0.12 3.31 25.96
C ARG A 181 -0.28 3.70 24.56
N CYS A 182 -1.18 4.65 24.48
CA CYS A 182 -1.56 5.23 23.20
C CYS A 182 -0.38 5.97 22.59
N MET A 183 -0.07 5.67 21.31
CA MET A 183 0.87 6.44 20.52
C MET A 183 0.16 7.08 19.34
N ASN A 184 0.55 8.29 19.01
CA ASN A 184 -0.07 9.05 17.95
C ASN A 184 0.88 10.14 17.42
N CYS A 185 0.42 10.94 16.45
CA CYS A 185 1.12 12.14 15.99
C CYS A 185 2.56 11.85 15.56
N HIS A 186 2.73 10.96 14.56
CA HIS A 186 4.04 10.76 13.94
C HIS A 186 4.26 11.78 12.81
N ALA A 187 5.50 12.18 12.61
CA ALA A 187 5.92 13.04 11.52
C ALA A 187 7.33 12.68 11.07
N PHE A 188 7.61 12.89 9.78
CA PHE A 188 8.93 12.70 9.18
C PHE A 188 9.47 14.03 8.69
N GLY A 189 10.77 14.26 8.87
CA GLY A 189 11.47 15.40 8.28
C GLY A 189 11.86 15.08 6.84
N ASN A 190 11.39 15.88 5.88
CA ASN A 190 11.66 15.71 4.44
C ASN A 190 11.42 14.28 3.92
N GLN A 191 10.43 13.58 4.46
CA GLN A 191 10.15 12.18 4.13
C GLN A 191 11.34 11.22 4.43
N ASP A 192 12.34 11.69 5.19
CA ASP A 192 13.49 10.88 5.59
C ASP A 192 13.11 9.95 6.76
N PRO A 193 13.17 8.61 6.62
CA PRO A 193 12.88 7.67 7.69
C PRO A 193 13.86 7.76 8.87
N ASN A 194 15.03 8.39 8.66
CA ASN A 194 16.03 8.61 9.71
C ASN A 194 15.75 9.85 10.55
N LEU A 195 14.80 10.69 10.15
CA LEU A 195 14.36 11.85 10.91
C LEU A 195 12.85 11.79 11.15
N CYS A 196 12.44 11.25 12.27
CA CYS A 196 11.03 11.15 12.59
C CYS A 196 10.75 11.39 14.08
N MET A 197 9.52 11.74 14.37
CA MET A 197 9.02 11.97 15.71
C MET A 197 7.69 11.26 15.92
N VAL A 198 7.50 10.68 17.10
CA VAL A 198 6.24 10.08 17.53
C VAL A 198 5.92 10.56 18.96
N TYR A 199 4.65 10.72 19.27
CA TYR A 199 4.20 11.04 20.62
C TYR A 199 3.59 9.82 21.30
N ILE A 200 4.07 9.51 22.50
CA ILE A 200 3.53 8.47 23.38
C ILE A 200 2.80 9.15 24.53
N ARG A 201 1.53 8.81 24.74
CA ARG A 201 0.70 9.36 25.81
C ARG A 201 0.92 8.64 27.14
N GLY A 202 0.53 9.31 28.23
CA GLY A 202 0.52 8.77 29.57
C GLY A 202 1.78 9.03 30.38
N GLU A 203 1.83 8.46 31.59
CA GLU A 203 2.97 8.61 32.50
C GLU A 203 4.24 8.02 31.88
N GLY A 204 5.36 8.75 31.97
CA GLY A 204 6.59 8.37 31.28
C GLY A 204 6.58 8.57 29.77
N GLY A 205 5.47 8.92 29.14
CA GLY A 205 5.36 9.26 27.72
C GLY A 205 6.04 10.57 27.34
N GLY A 206 5.80 11.04 26.12
CA GLY A 206 6.33 12.29 25.57
C GLY A 206 6.68 12.18 24.09
N ALA A 207 7.29 13.22 23.56
CA ALA A 207 7.78 13.25 22.18
C ALA A 207 9.07 12.44 22.07
N ILE A 208 9.10 11.44 21.21
CA ILE A 208 10.28 10.63 20.93
C ILE A 208 10.79 11.03 19.55
N LEU A 209 12.00 11.57 19.49
CA LEU A 209 12.70 11.91 18.26
C LEU A 209 13.66 10.75 17.89
N ASN A 210 13.54 10.24 16.68
CA ASN A 210 14.58 9.47 16.03
C ASN A 210 15.37 10.41 15.12
N ARG A 211 16.70 10.46 15.28
CA ARG A 211 17.61 11.13 14.34
C ARG A 211 18.78 10.20 14.08
N ASN A 212 18.83 9.64 12.87
CA ASN A 212 19.86 8.68 12.43
C ASN A 212 20.00 7.47 13.38
N GLY A 213 18.89 6.87 13.79
CA GLY A 213 18.86 5.72 14.70
C GLY A 213 19.08 6.05 16.18
N LYS A 214 19.35 7.31 16.52
CA LYS A 214 19.45 7.76 17.92
C LYS A 214 18.10 8.24 18.42
N LEU A 215 17.54 7.52 19.37
CA LEU A 215 16.28 7.92 20.02
C LEU A 215 16.55 8.91 21.16
N ARG A 216 15.77 9.98 21.19
CA ARG A 216 15.76 10.95 22.28
C ARG A 216 14.32 11.25 22.69
N LYS A 217 14.07 11.23 23.98
CA LYS A 217 12.84 11.78 24.56
C LYS A 217 13.00 13.28 24.73
N LEU A 218 12.07 14.03 24.16
CA LEU A 218 12.07 15.50 24.27
C LEU A 218 11.00 15.94 25.26
N ASN A 219 11.36 16.90 26.13
CA ASN A 219 10.39 17.62 26.94
C ASN A 219 9.99 18.90 26.19
N LEU A 220 8.90 18.82 25.46
CA LEU A 220 8.32 19.94 24.70
C LEU A 220 7.14 20.57 25.47
N LYS A 221 7.27 20.70 26.78
CA LYS A 221 6.24 21.34 27.60
C LYS A 221 6.91 22.30 28.63
N ASN A 222 6.36 23.50 28.72
CA ASN A 222 6.70 24.46 29.76
C ASN A 222 5.43 24.96 30.47
N ALA A 223 5.62 25.81 31.50
CA ALA A 223 4.51 26.31 32.32
C ALA A 223 3.49 27.20 31.56
N ASN A 224 3.89 27.77 30.41
CA ASN A 224 3.04 28.67 29.63
C ASN A 224 2.20 27.93 28.58
N MET A 225 2.39 26.64 28.42
CA MET A 225 1.67 25.82 27.44
C MET A 225 0.39 25.23 28.02
N ILE A 226 -0.67 25.30 27.25
CA ILE A 226 -2.00 24.83 27.65
C ILE A 226 -2.10 23.30 27.76
N SER A 227 -1.27 22.57 27.01
CA SER A 227 -1.24 21.10 27.04
C SER A 227 0.12 20.55 26.58
N SER A 228 0.23 19.24 26.41
CA SER A 228 1.40 18.59 25.80
C SER A 228 1.47 18.81 24.30
N SER A 229 2.68 18.70 23.73
CA SER A 229 2.95 18.86 22.29
C SER A 229 2.34 17.75 21.45
N VAL A 230 1.70 18.12 20.35
CA VAL A 230 1.13 17.21 19.34
C VAL A 230 1.28 17.79 17.93
N TYR A 231 0.99 17.01 16.88
CA TYR A 231 0.98 17.45 15.49
C TYR A 231 2.29 18.10 15.04
N TYR A 232 3.34 17.30 14.99
CA TYR A 232 4.68 17.76 14.64
C TYR A 232 4.82 18.07 13.15
N GLY A 233 5.59 19.13 12.84
CA GLY A 233 6.02 19.47 11.49
C GLY A 233 7.49 19.87 11.50
N PHE A 234 8.34 19.18 10.74
CA PHE A 234 9.77 19.53 10.63
C PHE A 234 10.00 20.66 9.64
N SER A 235 10.98 21.49 9.93
CA SER A 235 11.55 22.40 8.93
C SER A 235 12.29 21.59 7.85
N PRO A 236 12.47 22.16 6.62
CA PRO A 236 13.24 21.49 5.58
C PRO A 236 14.69 21.15 5.98
N SER A 237 15.29 21.90 6.90
CA SER A 237 16.63 21.60 7.41
C SER A 237 16.64 20.49 8.48
N GLY A 238 15.50 20.05 8.96
CA GLY A 238 15.40 19.12 10.09
C GLY A 238 15.85 19.71 11.46
N LYS A 239 16.25 20.99 11.49
CA LYS A 239 16.75 21.65 12.69
C LYS A 239 15.60 22.06 13.63
N TYR A 240 14.49 22.52 13.06
CA TYR A 240 13.34 23.01 13.81
C TYR A 240 12.17 22.04 13.65
N VAL A 241 11.36 21.98 14.71
CA VAL A 241 10.06 21.30 14.68
C VAL A 241 8.99 22.23 15.21
N THR A 242 7.93 22.38 14.46
CA THR A 242 6.69 23.00 14.95
C THR A 242 5.83 21.96 15.63
N PHE A 243 5.04 22.37 16.60
CA PHE A 243 4.04 21.52 17.24
C PHE A 243 2.90 22.37 17.79
N SER A 244 1.77 21.75 17.97
CA SER A 244 0.57 22.35 18.55
C SER A 244 0.39 21.90 19.99
N THR A 245 -0.24 22.75 20.79
CA THR A 245 -0.80 22.41 22.10
C THR A 245 -2.28 22.76 22.06
N ASN A 246 -3.16 21.85 22.47
CA ASN A 246 -4.58 21.96 22.26
C ASN A 246 -5.36 21.68 23.53
N ILE A 247 -6.48 22.39 23.74
CA ILE A 247 -7.52 21.97 24.68
C ILE A 247 -8.62 21.31 23.85
N ILE A 248 -8.79 20.03 24.02
CA ILE A 248 -9.80 19.24 23.34
C ILE A 248 -10.90 18.82 24.32
N ILE A 249 -12.13 18.85 23.84
CA ILE A 249 -13.34 18.42 24.57
C ILE A 249 -13.90 17.22 23.81
N PRO A 250 -13.77 15.99 24.33
CA PRO A 250 -14.39 14.84 23.73
C PRO A 250 -15.89 14.81 24.06
N ALA A 251 -16.73 14.57 23.08
CA ALA A 251 -18.15 14.34 23.23
C ALA A 251 -18.51 12.94 22.73
N PHE A 252 -19.17 12.16 23.58
CA PHE A 252 -19.61 10.80 23.24
C PHE A 252 -21.10 10.83 22.89
N HIS A 253 -21.42 10.17 21.78
CA HIS A 253 -22.79 10.06 21.29
C HIS A 253 -23.26 8.61 21.34
N ALA A 254 -24.53 8.42 21.68
CA ALA A 254 -25.17 7.10 21.64
C ALA A 254 -25.49 6.61 20.21
N ASN A 255 -25.31 7.48 19.20
CA ASN A 255 -25.58 7.17 17.82
C ASN A 255 -24.47 6.28 17.22
N ALA A 256 -24.87 5.23 16.48
CA ALA A 256 -23.96 4.30 15.83
C ALA A 256 -23.03 4.98 14.77
N ASP A 257 -23.51 6.04 14.12
CA ASP A 257 -22.78 6.71 13.05
C ASP A 257 -21.80 7.77 13.56
N LYS A 258 -22.00 8.29 14.79
CA LYS A 258 -21.17 9.32 15.40
C LYS A 258 -20.99 9.04 16.89
N ARG A 259 -20.10 8.13 17.22
CA ARG A 259 -19.88 7.74 18.63
C ARG A 259 -18.99 8.70 19.40
N LEU A 260 -18.05 9.34 18.71
CA LEU A 260 -17.10 10.29 19.31
C LEU A 260 -16.93 11.49 18.40
N GLU A 261 -17.09 12.68 18.96
CA GLU A 261 -16.67 13.95 18.37
C GLU A 261 -15.61 14.58 19.27
N VAL A 262 -14.69 15.31 18.69
CA VAL A 262 -13.64 16.02 19.40
C VAL A 262 -13.65 17.49 18.97
N TYR A 263 -13.81 18.39 19.93
CA TYR A 263 -13.80 19.82 19.70
C TYR A 263 -12.49 20.41 20.20
N ASP A 264 -11.74 21.06 19.34
CA ASP A 264 -10.60 21.90 19.73
C ASP A 264 -11.11 23.26 20.16
N SER A 265 -11.11 23.53 21.47
CA SER A 265 -11.60 24.80 22.02
C SER A 265 -10.53 25.87 22.04
N LYS A 266 -9.26 25.49 22.07
CA LYS A 266 -8.09 26.39 22.04
C LYS A 266 -6.87 25.64 21.49
N SER A 267 -6.08 26.34 20.66
CA SER A 267 -4.83 25.85 20.11
C SER A 267 -3.76 26.94 20.11
N ASP A 268 -2.54 26.59 20.47
CA ASP A 268 -1.36 27.43 20.32
C ASP A 268 -0.31 26.65 19.53
N VAL A 269 0.55 27.37 18.78
CA VAL A 269 1.64 26.77 17.98
C VAL A 269 2.98 27.24 18.54
N TYR A 270 3.92 26.32 18.66
CA TYR A 270 5.26 26.55 19.15
C TYR A 270 6.30 26.01 18.18
N VAL A 271 7.52 26.51 18.30
CA VAL A 271 8.68 26.04 17.54
C VAL A 271 9.76 25.58 18.53
N ALA A 272 10.34 24.42 18.28
CA ALA A 272 11.52 23.96 19.02
C ALA A 272 12.75 23.90 18.13
N ASP A 273 13.87 24.38 18.63
CA ASP A 273 15.21 24.21 18.06
C ASP A 273 15.78 22.89 18.62
N LEU A 274 15.84 21.87 17.77
CA LEU A 274 16.25 20.52 18.17
C LEU A 274 17.75 20.40 18.45
N ASP A 275 18.56 21.29 17.88
CA ASP A 275 20.00 21.30 18.06
C ASP A 275 20.39 21.98 19.38
N ASN A 276 19.70 23.05 19.74
CA ASN A 276 19.94 23.82 20.95
C ASN A 276 19.02 23.43 22.12
N ASN A 277 18.14 22.44 21.95
CA ASN A 277 17.20 21.95 22.96
C ASN A 277 16.35 23.05 23.61
N ARG A 278 15.84 23.99 22.84
CA ARG A 278 15.02 25.10 23.33
C ARG A 278 13.76 25.30 22.52
N ILE A 279 12.74 25.82 23.18
CA ILE A 279 11.52 26.33 22.56
C ILE A 279 11.74 27.81 22.26
N ILE A 280 11.39 28.26 21.07
CA ILE A 280 11.58 29.64 20.58
C ILE A 280 10.23 30.27 20.24
#